data_c6424de31a1f00202e0f7ee67d295f56
#
_entry.id   c6424de31a1f00202e0f7ee67d295f56
#
_cell.length_a   1.000
_cell.length_b   1.000
_cell.length_c   1.000
_cell.angle_alpha   90.00
_cell.angle_beta   90.00
_cell.angle_gamma   90.00
#
_symmetry.space_group_name_H-M   'P 1'
#
loop_
_entity.id
_entity.type
_entity.pdbx_description
1 polymer ?
#
loop_
_entity_poly.entity_id
_entity_poly.type
_entity_poly.pdbx_seq_one_letter_code
_entity_poly.pdbx_strand_id
1 'polypeptide(L)'
;MSIDPASATAVPHDSPQVGGDRLDRPVLLVAGVVVLGGIMSILDITVVSVALETFQREFDATSAQVAWTMTGYTLALASVIPLTGWAADRFGTKRLYLLAVLLFTLGSMLCAAASSLEMLVGFRVLQGLGGGMLMPLGMTILTRAAGPSRVGRVMAVLGIPMLLGPIFGPILGGALIDSASWHWIFLINLPIGIIALAYAWKVLPGDRVEPSETFDWLGMLLLSPGLAAFLYGISSIPDAKQSEGTIWTLQVVAPAVAGALLIAAFVPWALSGRNRHPLIDLRLFQSRTLTVAVIAMALFAIAFFGASLLFPLYFQQVRGEDALGAGLILAPQGIGAMLTMPVAGVLADRIGPGKIVLTGIAVITAGMAMFTQLTADTSYAFILGALFVMGLGMGATMMPIMSSALGTLEPHTIARGSTLMNIVQQVAASVGTAVFAVLLTNGILDIAADPTTDPVGYVAGLADSFATVFLVATVMVGLVLVPAYLLPRRRPAAPVDPTAMVGH
;
A
#
# COMPACT_ATOMS: atom_id res chain seq x y z
N MET A 1 43.47 -64.25 -2.31
CA MET A 1 42.52 -63.75 -3.31
C MET A 1 42.02 -62.47 -2.73
N SER A 2 42.67 -61.36 -3.09
CA SER A 2 42.54 -60.02 -2.56
C SER A 2 41.45 -59.30 -3.37
N ILE A 3 40.40 -58.80 -2.73
CA ILE A 3 39.35 -58.00 -3.36
C ILE A 3 39.68 -56.52 -3.11
N ASP A 4 39.92 -55.83 -4.19
CA ASP A 4 40.26 -54.43 -4.27
C ASP A 4 38.96 -53.57 -4.13
N PRO A 5 38.86 -52.60 -3.21
CA PRO A 5 37.71 -51.72 -3.08
C PRO A 5 38.00 -50.31 -3.71
N ALA A 6 38.01 -50.26 -5.05
CA ALA A 6 38.17 -48.96 -5.72
C ALA A 6 37.31 -48.91 -6.99
N SER A 7 36.05 -48.52 -6.86
CA SER A 7 35.31 -47.75 -7.88
C SER A 7 33.93 -47.26 -7.33
N ALA A 8 33.98 -46.37 -6.35
CA ALA A 8 32.82 -45.55 -6.07
C ALA A 8 32.91 -44.34 -7.01
N THR A 9 32.22 -44.41 -8.15
CA THR A 9 31.96 -43.27 -9.02
C THR A 9 31.25 -42.19 -8.23
N ALA A 10 31.97 -41.14 -7.90
CA ALA A 10 31.40 -39.89 -7.32
C ALA A 10 30.38 -39.33 -8.32
N VAL A 11 29.09 -39.41 -7.98
CA VAL A 11 28.05 -38.61 -8.62
C VAL A 11 28.39 -37.17 -8.35
N PRO A 12 28.48 -36.30 -9.37
CA PRO A 12 28.65 -34.87 -9.13
C PRO A 12 27.42 -34.39 -8.39
N HIS A 13 27.56 -34.08 -7.10
CA HIS A 13 26.62 -33.23 -6.39
C HIS A 13 26.69 -31.85 -7.05
N ASP A 14 25.78 -31.57 -7.95
CA ASP A 14 25.43 -30.24 -8.39
C ASP A 14 24.97 -29.49 -7.14
N SER A 15 25.91 -28.89 -6.43
CA SER A 15 25.64 -27.96 -5.35
C SER A 15 24.79 -26.85 -5.97
N PRO A 16 23.60 -26.53 -5.42
CA PRO A 16 22.82 -25.40 -5.91
C PRO A 16 23.75 -24.19 -5.83
N GLN A 17 24.15 -23.65 -6.98
CA GLN A 17 24.93 -22.43 -7.04
C GLN A 17 24.20 -21.39 -6.23
N VAL A 18 24.84 -20.91 -5.15
CA VAL A 18 24.39 -19.76 -4.37
C VAL A 18 24.21 -18.63 -5.38
N GLY A 19 22.95 -18.39 -5.74
CA GLY A 19 22.55 -17.53 -6.83
C GLY A 19 23.24 -16.18 -6.73
N GLY A 20 23.84 -15.77 -7.84
CA GLY A 20 24.57 -14.54 -7.96
C GLY A 20 23.78 -13.34 -7.50
N ASP A 21 24.47 -12.24 -7.25
CA ASP A 21 23.97 -10.96 -6.70
C ASP A 21 22.85 -10.30 -7.54
N ARG A 22 22.39 -10.93 -8.62
CA ARG A 22 21.33 -10.46 -9.54
C ARG A 22 20.06 -11.27 -9.40
N LEU A 23 18.92 -10.63 -9.70
CA LEU A 23 17.65 -11.33 -9.83
C LEU A 23 17.67 -12.21 -11.08
N ASP A 24 17.34 -13.49 -10.91
CA ASP A 24 17.32 -14.44 -12.01
C ASP A 24 16.14 -14.15 -12.95
N ARG A 25 16.28 -14.57 -14.21
CA ARG A 25 15.22 -14.39 -15.22
C ARG A 25 13.84 -14.90 -14.78
N PRO A 26 13.69 -16.07 -14.13
CA PRO A 26 12.40 -16.52 -13.60
C PRO A 26 11.80 -15.56 -12.59
N VAL A 27 12.60 -15.01 -11.66
CA VAL A 27 12.13 -14.06 -10.64
C VAL A 27 11.69 -12.75 -11.30
N LEU A 28 12.40 -12.27 -12.31
CA LEU A 28 12.01 -11.06 -13.07
C LEU A 28 10.71 -11.27 -13.84
N LEU A 29 10.49 -12.44 -14.42
CA LEU A 29 9.22 -12.76 -15.08
C LEU A 29 8.06 -12.77 -14.10
N VAL A 30 8.24 -13.38 -12.93
CA VAL A 30 7.24 -13.36 -11.84
C VAL A 30 7.00 -11.92 -11.36
N ALA A 31 8.05 -11.11 -11.23
CA ALA A 31 7.96 -9.71 -10.87
C ALA A 31 7.12 -8.91 -11.87
N GLY A 32 7.29 -9.16 -13.17
CA GLY A 32 6.48 -8.54 -14.23
C GLY A 32 4.98 -8.83 -14.09
N VAL A 33 4.61 -10.07 -13.72
CA VAL A 33 3.20 -10.43 -13.45
C VAL A 33 2.63 -9.58 -12.31
N VAL A 34 3.38 -9.49 -11.21
CA VAL A 34 2.90 -8.79 -10.00
C VAL A 34 2.85 -7.27 -10.22
N VAL A 35 3.82 -6.72 -10.95
CA VAL A 35 3.83 -5.29 -11.33
C VAL A 35 2.60 -4.95 -12.16
N LEU A 36 2.21 -5.77 -13.14
CA LEU A 36 1.01 -5.54 -13.93
C LEU A 36 -0.26 -5.49 -13.06
N GLY A 37 -0.43 -6.44 -12.14
CA GLY A 37 -1.56 -6.43 -11.22
C GLY A 37 -1.54 -5.23 -10.26
N GLY A 38 -0.35 -4.84 -9.79
CA GLY A 38 -0.18 -3.65 -8.94
C GLY A 38 -0.51 -2.36 -9.68
N ILE A 39 -0.05 -2.21 -10.92
CA ILE A 39 -0.38 -1.05 -11.77
C ILE A 39 -1.90 -0.95 -11.98
N MET A 40 -2.57 -2.06 -12.31
CA MET A 40 -4.02 -2.07 -12.50
C MET A 40 -4.77 -1.56 -11.27
N SER A 41 -4.43 -2.06 -10.07
CA SER A 41 -5.12 -1.68 -8.84
C SER A 41 -4.85 -0.23 -8.43
N ILE A 42 -3.63 0.27 -8.59
CA ILE A 42 -3.26 1.61 -8.14
C ILE A 42 -3.71 2.68 -9.14
N LEU A 43 -3.55 2.44 -10.45
CA LEU A 43 -4.06 3.35 -11.48
C LEU A 43 -5.57 3.51 -11.38
N ASP A 44 -6.31 2.43 -11.13
CA ASP A 44 -7.75 2.46 -11.01
C ASP A 44 -8.24 3.43 -9.92
N ILE A 45 -7.61 3.40 -8.74
CA ILE A 45 -7.95 4.33 -7.64
C ILE A 45 -7.70 5.78 -8.07
N THR A 46 -6.56 6.04 -8.70
CA THR A 46 -6.13 7.41 -9.03
C THR A 46 -6.85 7.99 -10.25
N VAL A 47 -7.19 7.15 -11.22
CA VAL A 47 -7.96 7.56 -12.40
C VAL A 47 -9.42 7.87 -12.02
N VAL A 48 -10.04 7.05 -11.17
CA VAL A 48 -11.43 7.27 -10.71
C VAL A 48 -11.56 8.53 -9.86
N SER A 49 -10.54 8.91 -9.11
CA SER A 49 -10.58 10.15 -8.31
C SER A 49 -10.73 11.41 -9.17
N VAL A 50 -10.22 11.40 -10.40
CA VAL A 50 -10.37 12.51 -11.36
C VAL A 50 -11.76 12.52 -12.00
N ALA A 51 -12.42 11.37 -12.10
CA ALA A 51 -13.71 11.23 -12.74
C ALA A 51 -14.92 11.65 -11.86
N LEU A 52 -14.71 11.95 -10.58
CA LEU A 52 -15.82 12.22 -9.64
C LEU A 52 -16.74 13.35 -10.09
N GLU A 53 -16.18 14.45 -10.59
CA GLU A 53 -16.96 15.57 -11.13
C GLU A 53 -17.74 15.17 -12.39
N THR A 54 -17.14 14.34 -13.24
CA THR A 54 -17.83 13.80 -14.43
C THR A 54 -19.01 12.92 -14.02
N PHE A 55 -18.86 12.08 -12.99
CA PHE A 55 -19.96 11.26 -12.47
C PHE A 55 -21.08 12.10 -11.86
N GLN A 56 -20.77 13.22 -11.19
CA GLN A 56 -21.81 14.14 -10.70
C GLN A 56 -22.68 14.64 -11.82
N ARG A 57 -22.08 15.03 -12.94
CA ARG A 57 -22.80 15.54 -14.13
C ARG A 57 -23.54 14.44 -14.88
N GLU A 58 -22.92 13.26 -15.04
CA GLU A 58 -23.48 12.15 -15.81
C GLU A 58 -24.71 11.51 -15.13
N PHE A 59 -24.64 11.36 -13.81
CA PHE A 59 -25.70 10.69 -13.04
C PHE A 59 -26.62 11.66 -12.28
N ASP A 60 -26.47 12.96 -12.50
CA ASP A 60 -27.20 14.01 -11.76
C ASP A 60 -27.16 13.80 -10.23
N ALA A 61 -25.95 13.54 -9.71
CA ALA A 61 -25.74 13.09 -8.35
C ALA A 61 -24.88 14.09 -7.54
N THR A 62 -25.08 14.10 -6.22
CA THR A 62 -24.28 14.94 -5.31
C THR A 62 -22.87 14.39 -5.13
N SER A 63 -21.92 15.26 -4.70
CA SER A 63 -20.55 14.86 -4.38
C SER A 63 -20.50 13.71 -3.37
N ALA A 64 -21.38 13.73 -2.36
CA ALA A 64 -21.47 12.66 -1.35
C ALA A 64 -21.92 11.32 -1.95
N GLN A 65 -22.84 11.34 -2.92
CA GLN A 65 -23.27 10.13 -3.59
C GLN A 65 -22.19 9.54 -4.50
N VAL A 66 -21.51 10.35 -5.31
CA VAL A 66 -20.45 9.85 -6.19
C VAL A 66 -19.20 9.39 -5.44
N ALA A 67 -18.94 9.95 -4.24
CA ALA A 67 -17.87 9.49 -3.36
C ALA A 67 -17.98 8.00 -3.00
N TRP A 68 -19.21 7.43 -3.02
CA TRP A 68 -19.43 6.00 -2.81
C TRP A 68 -18.77 5.12 -3.86
N THR A 69 -18.48 5.62 -5.06
CA THR A 69 -17.71 4.88 -6.08
C THR A 69 -16.29 4.55 -5.60
N MET A 70 -15.67 5.44 -4.83
CA MET A 70 -14.37 5.20 -4.20
C MET A 70 -14.51 4.46 -2.87
N THR A 71 -15.45 4.88 -2.02
CA THR A 71 -15.66 4.29 -0.70
C THR A 71 -16.06 2.82 -0.81
N GLY A 72 -17.01 2.47 -1.67
CA GLY A 72 -17.44 1.09 -1.90
C GLY A 72 -16.31 0.17 -2.34
N TYR A 73 -15.47 0.66 -3.25
CA TYR A 73 -14.25 -0.05 -3.68
C TYR A 73 -13.28 -0.28 -2.51
N THR A 74 -12.97 0.78 -1.75
CA THR A 74 -12.00 0.72 -0.64
C THR A 74 -12.48 -0.19 0.49
N LEU A 75 -13.78 -0.16 0.82
CA LEU A 75 -14.37 -1.03 1.84
C LEU A 75 -14.35 -2.51 1.41
N ALA A 76 -14.67 -2.79 0.14
CA ALA A 76 -14.58 -4.13 -0.41
C ALA A 76 -13.15 -4.65 -0.40
N LEU A 77 -12.19 -3.81 -0.81
CA LEU A 77 -10.77 -4.09 -0.74
C LEU A 77 -10.34 -4.46 0.68
N ALA A 78 -10.66 -3.63 1.68
CA ALA A 78 -10.33 -3.87 3.07
C ALA A 78 -10.97 -5.16 3.63
N SER A 79 -12.20 -5.47 3.21
CA SER A 79 -12.95 -6.64 3.66
C SER A 79 -12.35 -7.96 3.18
N VAL A 80 -11.73 -7.98 1.98
CA VAL A 80 -11.18 -9.20 1.39
C VAL A 80 -9.73 -9.46 1.78
N ILE A 81 -8.97 -8.42 2.15
CA ILE A 81 -7.57 -8.56 2.53
C ILE A 81 -7.35 -9.64 3.59
N PRO A 82 -8.10 -9.71 4.72
CA PRO A 82 -7.88 -10.73 5.74
C PRO A 82 -8.02 -12.17 5.25
N LEU A 83 -8.89 -12.40 4.26
CA LEU A 83 -9.12 -13.74 3.69
C LEU A 83 -7.98 -14.20 2.77
N THR A 84 -7.20 -13.25 2.24
CA THR A 84 -6.23 -13.53 1.18
C THR A 84 -5.16 -14.52 1.62
N GLY A 85 -4.67 -14.42 2.86
CA GLY A 85 -3.65 -15.33 3.40
C GLY A 85 -4.13 -16.78 3.46
N TRP A 86 -5.28 -17.01 4.12
CA TRP A 86 -5.89 -18.34 4.19
C TRP A 86 -6.25 -18.89 2.81
N ALA A 87 -6.85 -18.06 1.96
CA ALA A 87 -7.24 -18.48 0.62
C ALA A 87 -6.03 -18.85 -0.25
N ALA A 88 -4.89 -18.15 -0.09
CA ALA A 88 -3.64 -18.46 -0.78
C ALA A 88 -3.08 -19.80 -0.36
N ASP A 89 -3.15 -20.16 0.92
CA ASP A 89 -2.69 -21.44 1.43
C ASP A 89 -3.66 -22.56 1.04
N ARG A 90 -4.98 -22.30 1.08
CA ARG A 90 -6.02 -23.31 0.79
C ARG A 90 -6.20 -23.64 -0.69
N PHE A 91 -6.21 -22.63 -1.56
CA PHE A 91 -6.53 -22.79 -2.98
C PHE A 91 -5.30 -22.67 -3.88
N GLY A 92 -4.18 -22.21 -3.32
CA GLY A 92 -2.96 -21.94 -4.03
C GLY A 92 -2.85 -20.47 -4.49
N THR A 93 -1.63 -19.98 -4.47
CA THR A 93 -1.32 -18.57 -4.74
C THR A 93 -1.59 -18.18 -6.19
N LYS A 94 -1.26 -19.09 -7.15
CA LYS A 94 -1.49 -18.86 -8.59
C LYS A 94 -2.98 -18.77 -8.93
N ARG A 95 -3.76 -19.76 -8.48
CA ARG A 95 -5.21 -19.79 -8.75
C ARG A 95 -5.91 -18.57 -8.18
N LEU A 96 -5.55 -18.22 -6.93
CA LEU A 96 -6.16 -17.05 -6.27
C LEU A 96 -5.74 -15.75 -6.96
N TYR A 97 -4.49 -15.61 -7.41
CA TYR A 97 -4.04 -14.45 -8.16
C TYR A 97 -4.78 -14.29 -9.50
N LEU A 98 -4.95 -15.39 -10.23
CA LEU A 98 -5.73 -15.40 -11.48
C LEU A 98 -7.19 -15.02 -11.23
N LEU A 99 -7.80 -15.53 -10.15
CA LEU A 99 -9.16 -15.15 -9.75
C LEU A 99 -9.24 -13.64 -9.40
N ALA A 100 -8.26 -13.11 -8.67
CA ALA A 100 -8.20 -11.71 -8.30
C ALA A 100 -8.11 -10.80 -9.54
N VAL A 101 -7.22 -11.10 -10.50
CA VAL A 101 -7.11 -10.36 -11.76
C VAL A 101 -8.39 -10.47 -12.58
N LEU A 102 -9.01 -11.66 -12.62
CA LEU A 102 -10.27 -11.89 -13.34
C LEU A 102 -11.41 -11.06 -12.74
N LEU A 103 -11.61 -11.12 -11.41
CA LEU A 103 -12.65 -10.34 -10.71
C LEU A 103 -12.44 -8.85 -10.90
N PHE A 104 -11.19 -8.37 -10.80
CA PHE A 104 -10.87 -6.97 -11.04
C PHE A 104 -11.21 -6.54 -12.46
N THR A 105 -10.80 -7.33 -13.45
CA THR A 105 -11.03 -7.04 -14.88
C THR A 105 -12.52 -7.08 -15.24
N LEU A 106 -13.25 -8.10 -14.77
CA LEU A 106 -14.70 -8.19 -14.96
C LEU A 106 -15.44 -7.06 -14.24
N GLY A 107 -15.06 -6.76 -12.99
CA GLY A 107 -15.63 -5.64 -12.24
C GLY A 107 -15.41 -4.31 -12.97
N SER A 108 -14.21 -4.09 -13.51
CA SER A 108 -13.90 -2.89 -14.30
C SER A 108 -14.75 -2.81 -15.58
N MET A 109 -14.90 -3.92 -16.30
CA MET A 109 -15.76 -3.97 -17.48
C MET A 109 -17.25 -3.69 -17.15
N LEU A 110 -17.74 -4.22 -16.03
CA LEU A 110 -19.09 -3.95 -15.54
C LEU A 110 -19.25 -2.48 -15.12
N CYS A 111 -18.23 -1.88 -14.46
CA CYS A 111 -18.22 -0.44 -14.16
C CYS A 111 -18.38 0.41 -15.44
N ALA A 112 -17.67 0.04 -16.51
CA ALA A 112 -17.83 0.71 -17.81
C ALA A 112 -19.22 0.53 -18.44
N ALA A 113 -19.96 -0.48 -18.08
CA ALA A 113 -21.32 -0.76 -18.56
C ALA A 113 -22.42 -0.23 -17.63
N ALA A 114 -22.07 0.47 -16.56
CA ALA A 114 -23.03 0.97 -15.59
C ALA A 114 -23.93 2.06 -16.18
N SER A 115 -25.23 1.94 -16.01
CA SER A 115 -26.24 2.91 -16.48
C SER A 115 -26.84 3.74 -15.33
N SER A 116 -26.46 3.46 -14.08
CA SER A 116 -26.80 4.27 -12.90
C SER A 116 -25.64 4.31 -11.92
N LEU A 117 -25.67 5.29 -11.01
CA LEU A 117 -24.66 5.42 -9.96
C LEU A 117 -24.64 4.20 -9.03
N GLU A 118 -25.79 3.66 -8.67
CA GLU A 118 -25.93 2.49 -7.79
C GLU A 118 -25.30 1.24 -8.45
N MET A 119 -25.51 1.06 -9.76
CA MET A 119 -24.85 -0.01 -10.52
C MET A 119 -23.34 0.19 -10.52
N LEU A 120 -22.87 1.41 -10.77
CA LEU A 120 -21.44 1.74 -10.74
C LEU A 120 -20.84 1.41 -9.37
N VAL A 121 -21.47 1.85 -8.28
CA VAL A 121 -21.02 1.55 -6.90
C VAL A 121 -21.01 0.04 -6.63
N GLY A 122 -22.08 -0.69 -7.02
CA GLY A 122 -22.12 -2.15 -6.87
C GLY A 122 -21.02 -2.88 -7.62
N PHE A 123 -20.72 -2.46 -8.86
CA PHE A 123 -19.64 -3.03 -9.66
C PHE A 123 -18.25 -2.64 -9.13
N ARG A 124 -18.10 -1.44 -8.55
CA ARG A 124 -16.89 -1.02 -7.81
C ARG A 124 -16.62 -1.90 -6.59
N VAL A 125 -17.66 -2.32 -5.86
CA VAL A 125 -17.52 -3.31 -4.77
C VAL A 125 -16.97 -4.63 -5.31
N LEU A 126 -17.53 -5.15 -6.40
CA LEU A 126 -17.04 -6.38 -7.05
C LEU A 126 -15.57 -6.25 -7.49
N GLN A 127 -15.23 -5.13 -8.11
CA GLN A 127 -13.87 -4.82 -8.55
C GLN A 127 -12.91 -4.72 -7.35
N GLY A 128 -13.34 -4.10 -6.25
CA GLY A 128 -12.59 -3.97 -5.01
C GLY A 128 -12.26 -5.31 -4.35
N LEU A 129 -13.15 -6.31 -4.43
CA LEU A 129 -12.86 -7.68 -3.98
C LEU A 129 -11.70 -8.30 -4.75
N GLY A 130 -11.62 -8.05 -6.08
CA GLY A 130 -10.45 -8.46 -6.87
C GLY A 130 -9.19 -7.69 -6.50
N GLY A 131 -9.29 -6.34 -6.49
CA GLY A 131 -8.17 -5.43 -6.24
C GLY A 131 -7.49 -5.65 -4.89
N GLY A 132 -8.27 -5.92 -3.83
CA GLY A 132 -7.75 -6.13 -2.48
C GLY A 132 -6.88 -7.37 -2.29
N MET A 133 -7.02 -8.35 -3.18
CA MET A 133 -6.17 -9.55 -3.16
C MET A 133 -4.84 -9.35 -3.89
N LEU A 134 -4.73 -8.43 -4.85
CA LEU A 134 -3.58 -8.32 -5.76
C LEU A 134 -2.27 -8.02 -5.03
N MET A 135 -2.26 -7.04 -4.12
CA MET A 135 -1.05 -6.64 -3.39
C MET A 135 -0.56 -7.71 -2.39
N PRO A 136 -1.38 -8.26 -1.48
CA PRO A 136 -0.93 -9.32 -0.58
C PRO A 136 -0.43 -10.56 -1.31
N LEU A 137 -1.12 -10.97 -2.38
CA LEU A 137 -0.69 -12.09 -3.21
C LEU A 137 0.60 -11.79 -3.97
N GLY A 138 0.72 -10.58 -4.51
CA GLY A 138 1.94 -10.13 -5.18
C GLY A 138 3.16 -10.19 -4.26
N MET A 139 3.03 -9.70 -3.03
CA MET A 139 4.08 -9.80 -2.01
C MET A 139 4.42 -11.26 -1.69
N THR A 140 3.42 -12.10 -1.51
CA THR A 140 3.60 -13.52 -1.23
C THR A 140 4.32 -14.25 -2.38
N ILE A 141 3.85 -14.03 -3.61
CA ILE A 141 4.43 -14.62 -4.83
C ILE A 141 5.89 -14.21 -5.00
N LEU A 142 6.18 -12.92 -4.90
CA LEU A 142 7.54 -12.40 -5.07
C LEU A 142 8.48 -12.85 -3.96
N THR A 143 8.03 -12.83 -2.71
CA THR A 143 8.86 -13.25 -1.57
C THR A 143 9.20 -14.74 -1.66
N ARG A 144 8.23 -15.58 -2.03
CA ARG A 144 8.46 -17.02 -2.25
C ARG A 144 9.40 -17.28 -3.44
N ALA A 145 9.26 -16.52 -4.54
CA ALA A 145 10.10 -16.69 -5.73
C ALA A 145 11.54 -16.19 -5.51
N ALA A 146 11.74 -15.15 -4.74
CA ALA A 146 13.05 -14.55 -4.50
C ALA A 146 13.90 -15.31 -3.47
N GLY A 147 13.24 -15.91 -2.48
CA GLY A 147 13.89 -16.48 -1.31
C GLY A 147 14.40 -15.42 -0.34
N PRO A 148 14.80 -15.82 0.89
CA PRO A 148 15.08 -14.89 1.99
C PRO A 148 16.19 -13.86 1.71
N SER A 149 17.17 -14.20 0.89
CA SER A 149 18.33 -13.35 0.61
C SER A 149 18.09 -12.21 -0.39
N ARG A 150 16.95 -12.20 -1.09
CA ARG A 150 16.64 -11.26 -2.17
C ARG A 150 15.30 -10.52 -2.00
N VAL A 151 14.70 -10.61 -0.81
CA VAL A 151 13.39 -10.01 -0.51
C VAL A 151 13.41 -8.49 -0.72
N GLY A 152 14.46 -7.79 -0.30
CA GLY A 152 14.59 -6.34 -0.48
C GLY A 152 14.51 -5.91 -1.94
N ARG A 153 15.16 -6.65 -2.84
CA ARG A 153 15.17 -6.34 -4.28
C ARG A 153 13.82 -6.55 -4.93
N VAL A 154 13.13 -7.63 -4.60
CA VAL A 154 11.79 -7.87 -5.18
C VAL A 154 10.74 -6.94 -4.59
N MET A 155 10.87 -6.54 -3.33
CA MET A 155 10.02 -5.50 -2.75
C MET A 155 10.23 -4.14 -3.44
N ALA A 156 11.48 -3.80 -3.81
CA ALA A 156 11.75 -2.59 -4.60
C ALA A 156 11.00 -2.59 -5.94
N VAL A 157 10.87 -3.74 -6.60
CA VAL A 157 10.08 -3.87 -7.85
C VAL A 157 8.60 -3.62 -7.62
N LEU A 158 8.03 -4.08 -6.49
CA LEU A 158 6.65 -3.80 -6.11
C LEU A 158 6.36 -2.32 -5.87
N GLY A 159 7.35 -1.56 -5.49
CA GLY A 159 7.21 -0.13 -5.30
C GLY A 159 6.99 0.67 -6.59
N ILE A 160 7.36 0.12 -7.77
CA ILE A 160 7.19 0.82 -9.04
C ILE A 160 5.72 1.21 -9.29
N PRO A 161 4.73 0.31 -9.20
CA PRO A 161 3.32 0.67 -9.34
C PRO A 161 2.86 1.75 -8.37
N MET A 162 3.32 1.68 -7.12
CA MET A 162 2.92 2.62 -6.07
C MET A 162 3.39 4.06 -6.35
N LEU A 163 4.50 4.21 -7.09
CA LEU A 163 5.02 5.51 -7.47
C LEU A 163 4.38 6.04 -8.75
N LEU A 164 4.12 5.15 -9.72
CA LEU A 164 3.59 5.53 -11.02
C LEU A 164 2.11 5.92 -10.95
N GLY A 165 1.33 5.27 -10.09
CA GLY A 165 -0.12 5.49 -9.98
C GLY A 165 -0.51 6.95 -9.74
N PRO A 166 -0.04 7.61 -8.68
CA PRO A 166 -0.38 8.99 -8.39
C PRO A 166 0.03 10.00 -9.48
N ILE A 167 1.05 9.69 -10.26
CA ILE A 167 1.54 10.55 -11.34
C ILE A 167 0.73 10.33 -12.62
N PHE A 168 0.66 9.07 -13.06
CA PHE A 168 0.03 8.72 -14.34
C PHE A 168 -1.49 8.66 -14.27
N GLY A 169 -2.06 8.40 -13.08
CA GLY A 169 -3.51 8.29 -12.91
C GLY A 169 -4.27 9.54 -13.33
N PRO A 170 -3.98 10.72 -12.76
CA PRO A 170 -4.63 11.96 -13.17
C PRO A 170 -4.42 12.29 -14.65
N ILE A 171 -3.21 12.09 -15.18
CA ILE A 171 -2.88 12.35 -16.59
C ILE A 171 -3.71 11.45 -17.52
N LEU A 172 -3.69 10.14 -17.25
CA LEU A 172 -4.45 9.17 -18.06
C LEU A 172 -5.95 9.35 -17.87
N GLY A 173 -6.41 9.59 -16.63
CA GLY A 173 -7.82 9.79 -16.31
C GLY A 173 -8.39 11.00 -17.03
N GLY A 174 -7.74 12.15 -16.91
CA GLY A 174 -8.14 13.38 -17.61
C GLY A 174 -8.12 13.19 -19.13
N ALA A 175 -7.02 12.68 -19.70
CA ALA A 175 -6.91 12.44 -21.14
C ALA A 175 -7.99 11.50 -21.68
N LEU A 176 -8.34 10.43 -20.95
CA LEU A 176 -9.39 9.49 -21.39
C LEU A 176 -10.80 10.11 -21.31
N ILE A 177 -11.07 10.89 -20.25
CA ILE A 177 -12.36 11.57 -20.08
C ILE A 177 -12.55 12.62 -21.19
N ASP A 178 -11.53 13.45 -21.45
CA ASP A 178 -11.61 14.56 -22.38
C ASP A 178 -11.60 14.11 -23.83
N SER A 179 -10.82 13.07 -24.18
CA SER A 179 -10.67 12.60 -25.56
C SER A 179 -11.72 11.58 -26.01
N ALA A 180 -12.36 10.88 -25.07
CA ALA A 180 -13.30 9.80 -25.39
C ALA A 180 -14.55 9.84 -24.50
N SER A 181 -14.51 9.21 -23.33
CA SER A 181 -15.59 9.25 -22.31
C SER A 181 -15.10 8.63 -21.01
N TRP A 182 -15.84 8.89 -19.91
CA TRP A 182 -15.53 8.32 -18.61
C TRP A 182 -15.51 6.78 -18.59
N HIS A 183 -16.22 6.09 -19.48
CA HIS A 183 -16.21 4.62 -19.59
C HIS A 183 -14.79 4.07 -19.83
N TRP A 184 -13.95 4.82 -20.55
CA TRP A 184 -12.60 4.39 -20.90
C TRP A 184 -11.66 4.31 -19.70
N ILE A 185 -11.93 5.02 -18.60
CA ILE A 185 -11.14 4.88 -17.37
C ILE A 185 -11.21 3.46 -16.78
N PHE A 186 -12.33 2.77 -17.03
CA PHE A 186 -12.52 1.37 -16.67
C PHE A 186 -12.10 0.41 -17.80
N LEU A 187 -12.43 0.72 -19.04
CA LEU A 187 -12.12 -0.13 -20.20
C LEU A 187 -10.61 -0.31 -20.43
N ILE A 188 -9.77 0.64 -20.01
CA ILE A 188 -8.31 0.50 -20.08
C ILE A 188 -7.79 -0.71 -19.29
N ASN A 189 -8.50 -1.13 -18.25
CA ASN A 189 -8.15 -2.31 -17.47
C ASN A 189 -8.43 -3.63 -18.21
N LEU A 190 -9.27 -3.63 -19.24
CA LEU A 190 -9.61 -4.86 -19.98
C LEU A 190 -8.41 -5.42 -20.75
N PRO A 191 -7.73 -4.68 -21.65
CA PRO A 191 -6.55 -5.19 -22.35
C PRO A 191 -5.41 -5.53 -21.37
N ILE A 192 -5.20 -4.71 -20.35
CA ILE A 192 -4.15 -4.96 -19.34
C ILE A 192 -4.47 -6.24 -18.55
N GLY A 193 -5.73 -6.44 -18.14
CA GLY A 193 -6.19 -7.62 -17.42
C GLY A 193 -6.09 -8.91 -18.25
N ILE A 194 -6.43 -8.87 -19.54
CA ILE A 194 -6.24 -10.03 -20.42
C ILE A 194 -4.76 -10.40 -20.53
N ILE A 195 -3.89 -9.41 -20.73
CA ILE A 195 -2.44 -9.63 -20.79
C ILE A 195 -1.94 -10.18 -19.43
N ALA A 196 -2.37 -9.59 -18.31
CA ALA A 196 -1.99 -10.03 -16.98
C ALA A 196 -2.44 -11.47 -16.70
N LEU A 197 -3.67 -11.85 -17.08
CA LEU A 197 -4.17 -13.23 -16.94
C LEU A 197 -3.34 -14.21 -17.77
N ALA A 198 -3.12 -13.91 -19.04
CA ALA A 198 -2.35 -14.80 -19.94
C ALA A 198 -0.89 -14.92 -19.47
N TYR A 199 -0.30 -13.83 -19.00
CA TYR A 199 1.06 -13.79 -18.50
C TYR A 199 1.18 -14.55 -17.17
N ALA A 200 0.30 -14.31 -16.22
CA ALA A 200 0.24 -15.00 -14.94
C ALA A 200 0.01 -16.53 -15.12
N TRP A 201 -0.88 -16.90 -16.02
CA TRP A 201 -1.13 -18.31 -16.33
C TRP A 201 0.12 -19.04 -16.79
N LYS A 202 0.93 -18.41 -17.65
CA LYS A 202 2.15 -19.02 -18.23
C LYS A 202 3.34 -18.99 -17.28
N VAL A 203 3.50 -17.91 -16.49
CA VAL A 203 4.73 -17.64 -15.75
C VAL A 203 4.66 -18.12 -14.31
N LEU A 204 3.50 -17.99 -13.64
CA LEU A 204 3.43 -18.38 -12.25
C LEU A 204 3.57 -19.90 -12.11
N PRO A 205 4.42 -20.36 -11.15
CA PRO A 205 4.61 -21.78 -10.88
C PRO A 205 3.31 -22.42 -10.41
N GLY A 206 3.18 -23.73 -10.59
CA GLY A 206 2.05 -24.50 -10.09
C GLY A 206 1.91 -24.41 -8.56
N ASP A 207 0.68 -24.44 -8.10
CA ASP A 207 0.39 -24.32 -6.67
C ASP A 207 0.80 -25.59 -5.91
N ARG A 208 1.42 -25.39 -4.75
CA ARG A 208 1.48 -26.38 -3.67
C ARG A 208 0.38 -26.03 -2.68
N VAL A 209 -0.70 -26.81 -2.74
CA VAL A 209 -1.88 -26.59 -1.90
C VAL A 209 -1.66 -27.33 -0.58
N GLU A 210 -1.86 -26.65 0.55
CA GLU A 210 -1.88 -27.24 1.90
C GLU A 210 -3.33 -27.34 2.39
N PRO A 211 -4.09 -28.39 2.01
CA PRO A 211 -5.54 -28.44 2.19
C PRO A 211 -6.02 -28.67 3.63
N SER A 212 -5.12 -28.79 4.61
CA SER A 212 -5.44 -29.17 6.00
C SER A 212 -5.95 -28.04 6.88
N GLU A 213 -5.93 -26.79 6.42
CA GLU A 213 -6.34 -25.67 7.26
C GLU A 213 -7.86 -25.45 7.27
N THR A 214 -8.44 -25.47 8.47
CA THR A 214 -9.87 -25.13 8.68
C THR A 214 -10.09 -23.63 8.50
N PHE A 215 -11.22 -23.24 7.90
CA PHE A 215 -11.57 -21.84 7.73
C PHE A 215 -12.04 -21.21 9.05
N ASP A 216 -11.49 -20.04 9.37
CA ASP A 216 -11.84 -19.26 10.56
C ASP A 216 -13.07 -18.39 10.29
N TRP A 217 -14.28 -18.99 10.29
CA TRP A 217 -15.53 -18.27 10.07
C TRP A 217 -15.77 -17.14 11.07
N LEU A 218 -15.48 -17.37 12.34
CA LEU A 218 -15.71 -16.36 13.37
C LEU A 218 -14.68 -15.22 13.24
N GLY A 219 -13.42 -15.57 12.96
CA GLY A 219 -12.40 -14.55 12.66
C GLY A 219 -12.77 -13.71 11.45
N MET A 220 -13.31 -14.30 10.37
CA MET A 220 -13.80 -13.56 9.22
C MET A 220 -14.96 -12.61 9.59
N LEU A 221 -15.97 -13.09 10.32
CA LEU A 221 -17.11 -12.29 10.71
C LEU A 221 -16.75 -11.14 11.67
N LEU A 222 -15.68 -11.30 12.44
CA LEU A 222 -15.18 -10.23 13.31
C LEU A 222 -14.30 -9.24 12.56
N LEU A 223 -13.33 -9.74 11.78
CA LEU A 223 -12.28 -8.89 11.23
C LEU A 223 -12.69 -8.15 9.96
N SER A 224 -13.32 -8.84 8.97
CA SER A 224 -13.65 -8.19 7.69
C SER A 224 -14.73 -7.12 7.82
N PRO A 225 -15.89 -7.36 8.47
CA PRO A 225 -16.86 -6.30 8.76
C PRO A 225 -16.32 -5.26 9.73
N GLY A 226 -15.46 -5.69 10.69
CA GLY A 226 -14.80 -4.80 11.64
C GLY A 226 -13.91 -3.78 10.94
N LEU A 227 -13.07 -4.22 10.00
CA LEU A 227 -12.21 -3.34 9.19
C LEU A 227 -13.06 -2.42 8.30
N ALA A 228 -14.08 -2.97 7.62
CA ALA A 228 -14.94 -2.16 6.75
C ALA A 228 -15.66 -1.06 7.55
N ALA A 229 -16.27 -1.40 8.68
CA ALA A 229 -16.98 -0.43 9.53
C ALA A 229 -16.02 0.61 10.12
N PHE A 230 -14.85 0.18 10.61
CA PHE A 230 -13.84 1.07 11.15
C PHE A 230 -13.34 2.07 10.10
N LEU A 231 -12.95 1.57 8.93
CA LEU A 231 -12.45 2.40 7.83
C LEU A 231 -13.54 3.35 7.30
N TYR A 232 -14.79 2.89 7.20
CA TYR A 232 -15.91 3.76 6.84
C TYR A 232 -16.06 4.92 7.82
N GLY A 233 -16.12 4.63 9.13
CA GLY A 233 -16.25 5.67 10.14
C GLY A 233 -15.09 6.67 10.13
N ILE A 234 -13.86 6.18 10.01
CA ILE A 234 -12.67 7.05 9.91
C ILE A 234 -12.67 7.88 8.61
N SER A 235 -13.03 7.29 7.48
CA SER A 235 -13.07 8.00 6.20
C SER A 235 -14.18 9.04 6.10
N SER A 236 -15.23 8.93 6.94
CA SER A 236 -16.32 9.90 7.02
C SER A 236 -16.00 11.14 7.89
N ILE A 237 -14.86 11.13 8.62
CA ILE A 237 -14.46 12.23 9.51
C ILE A 237 -14.34 13.57 8.79
N PRO A 238 -13.64 13.69 7.62
CA PRO A 238 -13.48 14.96 6.95
C PRO A 238 -14.83 15.58 6.52
N ASP A 239 -15.72 14.74 5.96
CA ASP A 239 -17.04 15.18 5.50
C ASP A 239 -17.92 15.65 6.67
N ALA A 240 -17.94 14.90 7.78
CA ALA A 240 -18.68 15.28 8.99
C ALA A 240 -18.15 16.61 9.59
N LYS A 241 -16.82 16.77 9.60
CA LYS A 241 -16.20 17.99 10.09
C LYS A 241 -16.56 19.20 9.22
N GLN A 242 -16.61 19.03 7.91
CA GLN A 242 -16.94 20.09 6.96
C GLN A 242 -18.45 20.45 6.98
N SER A 243 -19.32 19.44 7.06
CA SER A 243 -20.78 19.63 6.96
C SER A 243 -21.44 20.01 8.30
N GLU A 244 -21.01 19.40 9.40
CA GLU A 244 -21.64 19.54 10.72
C GLU A 244 -20.73 20.25 11.75
N GLY A 245 -19.49 20.63 11.37
CA GLY A 245 -18.53 21.28 12.25
C GLY A 245 -17.96 20.37 13.35
N THR A 246 -18.42 19.12 13.45
CA THR A 246 -18.03 18.17 14.49
C THR A 246 -17.72 16.80 13.91
N ILE A 247 -16.81 16.07 14.59
CA ILE A 247 -16.51 14.68 14.26
C ILE A 247 -17.37 13.67 15.06
N TRP A 248 -18.14 14.17 16.02
CA TRP A 248 -18.97 13.33 16.92
C TRP A 248 -20.36 13.06 16.34
N THR A 249 -20.45 12.80 15.06
CA THR A 249 -21.68 12.45 14.38
C THR A 249 -21.93 10.95 14.45
N LEU A 250 -23.20 10.55 14.40
CA LEU A 250 -23.57 9.12 14.41
C LEU A 250 -22.96 8.36 13.22
N GLN A 251 -22.83 9.03 12.07
CA GLN A 251 -22.22 8.49 10.86
C GLN A 251 -20.74 8.14 11.02
N VAL A 252 -20.01 8.88 11.85
CA VAL A 252 -18.59 8.62 12.16
C VAL A 252 -18.45 7.66 13.33
N VAL A 253 -19.07 8.00 14.46
CA VAL A 253 -18.82 7.32 15.74
C VAL A 253 -19.37 5.89 15.76
N ALA A 254 -20.59 5.67 15.26
CA ALA A 254 -21.23 4.36 15.35
C ALA A 254 -20.43 3.29 14.55
N PRO A 255 -20.08 3.50 13.26
CA PRO A 255 -19.31 2.49 12.53
C PRO A 255 -17.86 2.42 13.01
N ALA A 256 -17.21 3.52 13.40
CA ALA A 256 -15.84 3.49 13.92
C ALA A 256 -15.76 2.67 15.22
N VAL A 257 -16.68 2.90 16.17
CA VAL A 257 -16.72 2.17 17.44
C VAL A 257 -17.13 0.72 17.22
N ALA A 258 -18.16 0.45 16.42
CA ALA A 258 -18.57 -0.92 16.10
C ALA A 258 -17.42 -1.70 15.44
N GLY A 259 -16.73 -1.09 14.49
CA GLY A 259 -15.58 -1.68 13.82
C GLY A 259 -14.43 -1.94 14.79
N ALA A 260 -14.09 -0.97 15.64
CA ALA A 260 -13.05 -1.13 16.66
C ALA A 260 -13.38 -2.25 17.66
N LEU A 261 -14.63 -2.37 18.10
CA LEU A 261 -15.08 -3.44 18.99
C LEU A 261 -14.99 -4.83 18.33
N LEU A 262 -15.36 -4.95 17.05
CA LEU A 262 -15.24 -6.19 16.31
C LEU A 262 -13.78 -6.60 16.13
N ILE A 263 -12.88 -5.64 15.78
CA ILE A 263 -11.43 -5.88 15.69
C ILE A 263 -10.86 -6.26 17.06
N ALA A 264 -11.27 -5.57 18.14
CA ALA A 264 -10.85 -5.89 19.50
C ALA A 264 -11.33 -7.30 19.92
N ALA A 265 -12.53 -7.72 19.55
CA ALA A 265 -13.06 -9.06 19.81
C ALA A 265 -12.32 -10.15 19.00
N PHE A 266 -11.76 -9.80 17.83
CA PHE A 266 -10.93 -10.71 17.06
C PHE A 266 -9.63 -11.08 17.78
N VAL A 267 -9.02 -10.16 18.56
CA VAL A 267 -7.74 -10.40 19.22
C VAL A 267 -7.76 -11.61 20.17
N PRO A 268 -8.66 -11.69 21.18
CA PRO A 268 -8.74 -12.86 22.06
C PRO A 268 -9.15 -14.13 21.31
N TRP A 269 -9.95 -14.03 20.25
CA TRP A 269 -10.30 -15.16 19.41
C TRP A 269 -9.09 -15.70 18.64
N ALA A 270 -8.30 -14.84 18.01
CA ALA A 270 -7.09 -15.23 17.27
C ALA A 270 -6.01 -15.84 18.17
N LEU A 271 -5.92 -15.41 19.42
CA LEU A 271 -4.98 -15.92 20.42
C LEU A 271 -5.49 -17.17 21.17
N SER A 272 -6.79 -17.50 21.04
CA SER A 272 -7.40 -18.64 21.71
C SER A 272 -6.77 -19.96 21.26
N GLY A 273 -6.54 -20.86 22.22
CA GLY A 273 -6.09 -22.23 21.94
C GLY A 273 -7.10 -23.08 21.15
N ARG A 274 -8.37 -22.63 21.06
CA ARG A 274 -9.42 -23.28 20.25
C ARG A 274 -9.26 -22.95 18.76
N ASN A 275 -8.70 -21.78 18.41
CA ASN A 275 -8.43 -21.37 17.04
C ASN A 275 -7.00 -21.73 16.64
N ARG A 276 -6.84 -22.88 16.00
CA ARG A 276 -5.52 -23.37 15.55
C ARG A 276 -5.02 -22.65 14.29
N HIS A 277 -5.94 -22.16 13.46
CA HIS A 277 -5.66 -21.54 12.16
C HIS A 277 -6.40 -20.21 12.03
N PRO A 278 -6.01 -19.16 12.80
CA PRO A 278 -6.64 -17.87 12.71
C PRO A 278 -6.37 -17.22 11.33
N LEU A 279 -7.31 -16.41 10.81
CA LEU A 279 -7.15 -15.66 9.57
C LEU A 279 -5.86 -14.82 9.56
N ILE A 280 -5.58 -14.18 10.71
CA ILE A 280 -4.33 -13.49 10.97
C ILE A 280 -3.74 -14.09 12.24
N ASP A 281 -2.56 -14.64 12.12
CA ASP A 281 -1.87 -15.22 13.27
C ASP A 281 -1.15 -14.13 14.07
N LEU A 282 -1.80 -13.65 15.12
CA LEU A 282 -1.23 -12.65 16.03
C LEU A 282 -0.03 -13.18 16.83
N ARG A 283 0.22 -14.51 16.82
CA ARG A 283 1.42 -15.09 17.42
C ARG A 283 2.69 -14.70 16.66
N LEU A 284 2.55 -14.26 15.40
CA LEU A 284 3.66 -13.68 14.62
C LEU A 284 4.31 -12.48 15.33
N PHE A 285 3.57 -11.73 16.17
CA PHE A 285 4.11 -10.64 16.99
C PHE A 285 5.10 -11.09 18.08
N GLN A 286 5.26 -12.41 18.32
CA GLN A 286 6.35 -12.93 19.16
C GLN A 286 7.71 -12.67 18.51
N SER A 287 7.78 -12.53 17.20
CA SER A 287 8.97 -12.07 16.50
C SER A 287 9.19 -10.58 16.76
N ARG A 288 10.23 -10.23 17.52
CA ARG A 288 10.61 -8.84 17.80
C ARG A 288 10.82 -8.05 16.49
N THR A 289 11.43 -8.66 15.49
CA THR A 289 11.71 -8.00 14.22
C THR A 289 10.42 -7.66 13.47
N LEU A 290 9.48 -8.61 13.41
CA LEU A 290 8.17 -8.37 12.78
C LEU A 290 7.40 -7.27 13.53
N THR A 291 7.34 -7.35 14.85
CA THR A 291 6.65 -6.36 15.69
C THR A 291 7.20 -4.95 15.46
N VAL A 292 8.51 -4.80 15.49
CA VAL A 292 9.17 -3.51 15.23
C VAL A 292 8.89 -3.02 13.79
N ALA A 293 8.93 -3.91 12.79
CA ALA A 293 8.64 -3.56 11.42
C ALA A 293 7.16 -3.14 11.22
N VAL A 294 6.22 -3.82 11.88
CA VAL A 294 4.79 -3.46 11.87
C VAL A 294 4.56 -2.09 12.51
N ILE A 295 5.18 -1.81 13.66
CA ILE A 295 5.09 -0.49 14.31
C ILE A 295 5.70 0.60 13.43
N ALA A 296 6.89 0.35 12.84
CA ALA A 296 7.52 1.30 11.93
C ALA A 296 6.65 1.57 10.69
N MET A 297 6.05 0.52 10.10
CA MET A 297 5.14 0.64 8.98
C MET A 297 3.87 1.42 9.35
N ALA A 298 3.26 1.14 10.49
CA ALA A 298 2.05 1.84 10.94
C ALA A 298 2.31 3.34 11.14
N LEU A 299 3.35 3.70 11.88
CA LEU A 299 3.71 5.11 12.10
C LEU A 299 4.08 5.81 10.79
N PHE A 300 4.87 5.15 9.93
CA PHE A 300 5.22 5.68 8.62
C PHE A 300 3.99 5.88 7.75
N ALA A 301 3.08 4.90 7.69
CA ALA A 301 1.87 4.97 6.89
C ALA A 301 0.93 6.10 7.36
N ILE A 302 0.73 6.27 8.67
CA ILE A 302 -0.04 7.39 9.24
C ILE A 302 0.56 8.72 8.79
N ALA A 303 1.86 8.91 9.00
CA ALA A 303 2.52 10.17 8.71
C ALA A 303 2.59 10.47 7.21
N PHE A 304 3.00 9.48 6.41
CA PHE A 304 3.25 9.65 4.99
C PHE A 304 1.97 9.76 4.16
N PHE A 305 1.02 8.81 4.32
CA PHE A 305 -0.24 8.86 3.57
C PHE A 305 -1.13 10.00 4.04
N GLY A 306 -1.09 10.35 5.34
CA GLY A 306 -1.76 11.55 5.84
C GLY A 306 -1.21 12.83 5.21
N ALA A 307 0.12 12.99 5.20
CA ALA A 307 0.76 14.16 4.60
C ALA A 307 0.60 14.21 3.07
N SER A 308 0.47 13.06 2.40
CA SER A 308 0.30 13.02 0.93
C SER A 308 -0.95 13.76 0.44
N LEU A 309 -1.98 13.88 1.28
CA LEU A 309 -3.18 14.68 1.01
C LEU A 309 -2.87 16.18 0.92
N LEU A 310 -1.90 16.68 1.70
CA LEU A 310 -1.62 18.10 1.81
C LEU A 310 -1.02 18.70 0.53
N PHE A 311 -0.18 17.94 -0.18
CA PHE A 311 0.54 18.46 -1.34
C PHE A 311 -0.38 18.94 -2.47
N PRO A 312 -1.27 18.09 -3.02
CA PRO A 312 -2.17 18.56 -4.08
C PRO A 312 -3.12 19.66 -3.61
N LEU A 313 -3.59 19.62 -2.35
CA LEU A 313 -4.43 20.65 -1.79
C LEU A 313 -3.70 22.00 -1.67
N TYR A 314 -2.44 22.00 -1.22
CA TYR A 314 -1.63 23.22 -1.17
C TYR A 314 -1.46 23.84 -2.57
N PHE A 315 -1.10 23.02 -3.57
CA PHE A 315 -0.90 23.53 -4.93
C PHE A 315 -2.19 24.07 -5.55
N GLN A 316 -3.33 23.44 -5.28
CA GLN A 316 -4.61 23.89 -5.80
C GLN A 316 -5.17 25.10 -5.03
N GLN A 317 -5.18 25.06 -3.70
CA GLN A 317 -5.84 26.10 -2.87
C GLN A 317 -4.97 27.34 -2.62
N VAL A 318 -3.64 27.17 -2.47
CA VAL A 318 -2.72 28.27 -2.18
C VAL A 318 -2.08 28.82 -3.45
N ARG A 319 -1.70 27.91 -4.39
CA ARG A 319 -0.97 28.29 -5.60
C ARG A 319 -1.87 28.47 -6.83
N GLY A 320 -3.15 28.09 -6.74
CA GLY A 320 -4.11 28.21 -7.84
C GLY A 320 -3.83 27.27 -9.02
N GLU A 321 -3.04 26.21 -8.81
CA GLU A 321 -2.75 25.23 -9.84
C GLU A 321 -3.98 24.37 -10.13
N ASP A 322 -4.12 23.93 -11.37
CA ASP A 322 -5.10 22.90 -11.70
C ASP A 322 -4.64 21.49 -11.22
N ALA A 323 -5.51 20.51 -11.34
CA ALA A 323 -5.22 19.15 -10.89
C ALA A 323 -4.02 18.53 -11.63
N LEU A 324 -3.85 18.85 -12.92
CA LEU A 324 -2.73 18.39 -13.73
C LEU A 324 -1.42 19.06 -13.30
N GLY A 325 -1.43 20.38 -13.10
CA GLY A 325 -0.29 21.16 -12.62
C GLY A 325 0.18 20.65 -11.26
N ALA A 326 -0.75 20.48 -10.30
CA ALA A 326 -0.47 19.91 -8.99
C ALA A 326 0.16 18.50 -9.09
N GLY A 327 -0.34 17.64 -9.99
CA GLY A 327 0.24 16.32 -10.25
C GLY A 327 1.66 16.37 -10.82
N LEU A 328 1.91 17.27 -11.78
CA LEU A 328 3.23 17.44 -12.40
C LEU A 328 4.27 17.99 -11.41
N ILE A 329 3.86 18.86 -10.49
CA ILE A 329 4.74 19.38 -9.43
C ILE A 329 5.19 18.24 -8.49
N LEU A 330 4.39 17.20 -8.31
CA LEU A 330 4.76 16.02 -7.51
C LEU A 330 5.73 15.05 -8.23
N ALA A 331 5.93 15.18 -9.54
CA ALA A 331 6.78 14.27 -10.31
C ALA A 331 8.22 14.12 -9.78
N PRO A 332 8.93 15.18 -9.32
CA PRO A 332 10.26 15.05 -8.73
C PRO A 332 10.33 14.10 -7.53
N GLN A 333 9.27 14.04 -6.70
CA GLN A 333 9.18 13.09 -5.60
C GLN A 333 9.17 11.64 -6.11
N GLY A 334 8.38 11.35 -7.13
CA GLY A 334 8.36 10.05 -7.78
C GLY A 334 9.72 9.68 -8.41
N ILE A 335 10.36 10.63 -9.10
CA ILE A 335 11.68 10.44 -9.70
C ILE A 335 12.74 10.13 -8.63
N GLY A 336 12.76 10.89 -7.52
CA GLY A 336 13.67 10.64 -6.40
C GLY A 336 13.49 9.24 -5.83
N ALA A 337 12.25 8.80 -5.62
CA ALA A 337 11.95 7.47 -5.11
C ALA A 337 12.35 6.36 -6.11
N MET A 338 12.10 6.54 -7.41
CA MET A 338 12.51 5.59 -8.45
C MET A 338 14.04 5.41 -8.53
N LEU A 339 14.80 6.46 -8.31
CA LEU A 339 16.27 6.40 -8.31
C LEU A 339 16.83 5.63 -7.11
N THR A 340 16.25 5.84 -5.92
CA THR A 340 16.76 5.23 -4.69
C THR A 340 16.22 3.83 -4.42
N MET A 341 15.02 3.51 -4.86
CA MET A 341 14.36 2.23 -4.55
C MET A 341 15.17 0.99 -4.96
N PRO A 342 15.71 0.86 -6.20
CA PRO A 342 16.53 -0.29 -6.59
C PRO A 342 17.82 -0.38 -5.76
N VAL A 343 18.46 0.76 -5.49
CA VAL A 343 19.69 0.83 -4.70
C VAL A 343 19.42 0.43 -3.25
N ALA A 344 18.34 0.97 -2.66
CA ALA A 344 17.91 0.67 -1.30
C ALA A 344 17.55 -0.82 -1.13
N GLY A 345 16.89 -1.43 -2.13
CA GLY A 345 16.57 -2.85 -2.11
C GLY A 345 17.84 -3.72 -2.07
N VAL A 346 18.83 -3.42 -2.93
CA VAL A 346 20.11 -4.14 -2.94
C VAL A 346 20.91 -3.91 -1.65
N LEU A 347 20.96 -2.68 -1.15
CA LEU A 347 21.65 -2.36 0.09
C LEU A 347 20.98 -3.00 1.30
N ALA A 348 19.65 -3.03 1.36
CA ALA A 348 18.92 -3.70 2.44
C ALA A 348 19.28 -5.18 2.55
N ASP A 349 19.42 -5.88 1.41
CA ASP A 349 19.84 -7.28 1.37
C ASP A 349 21.33 -7.46 1.76
N ARG A 350 22.19 -6.46 1.54
CA ARG A 350 23.64 -6.56 1.81
C ARG A 350 24.05 -6.14 3.21
N ILE A 351 23.54 -4.99 3.69
CA ILE A 351 24.00 -4.36 4.94
C ILE A 351 22.93 -4.34 6.04
N GLY A 352 21.75 -4.90 5.73
CA GLY A 352 20.59 -4.96 6.62
C GLY A 352 19.62 -3.79 6.43
N PRO A 353 18.30 -4.06 6.48
CA PRO A 353 17.25 -3.08 6.18
C PRO A 353 17.24 -1.91 7.19
N GLY A 354 17.57 -2.13 8.46
CA GLY A 354 17.49 -1.10 9.50
C GLY A 354 18.36 0.13 9.23
N LYS A 355 19.55 -0.02 8.62
CA LYS A 355 20.40 1.13 8.27
C LYS A 355 19.79 1.96 7.13
N ILE A 356 19.22 1.28 6.14
CA ILE A 356 18.62 1.91 4.97
C ILE A 356 17.35 2.66 5.37
N VAL A 357 16.50 2.05 6.20
CA VAL A 357 15.28 2.67 6.72
C VAL A 357 15.62 3.92 7.54
N LEU A 358 16.62 3.86 8.42
CA LEU A 358 17.05 5.01 9.22
C LEU A 358 17.48 6.19 8.34
N THR A 359 18.32 5.94 7.32
CA THR A 359 18.74 6.99 6.39
C THR A 359 17.58 7.51 5.57
N GLY A 360 16.70 6.62 5.08
CA GLY A 360 15.51 7.00 4.31
C GLY A 360 14.58 7.90 5.10
N ILE A 361 14.25 7.53 6.35
CA ILE A 361 13.38 8.34 7.22
C ILE A 361 14.03 9.69 7.57
N ALA A 362 15.33 9.73 7.84
CA ALA A 362 16.03 10.99 8.10
C ALA A 362 15.96 11.93 6.89
N VAL A 363 16.12 11.39 5.66
CA VAL A 363 16.01 12.17 4.42
C VAL A 363 14.58 12.64 4.18
N ILE A 364 13.55 11.78 4.42
CA ILE A 364 12.14 12.20 4.33
C ILE A 364 11.87 13.32 5.35
N THR A 365 12.32 13.16 6.59
CA THR A 365 12.13 14.16 7.65
C THR A 365 12.74 15.49 7.26
N ALA A 366 13.95 15.49 6.69
CA ALA A 366 14.62 16.69 6.20
C ALA A 366 13.84 17.34 5.04
N GLY A 367 13.41 16.55 4.04
CA GLY A 367 12.58 17.03 2.94
C GLY A 367 11.24 17.59 3.42
N MET A 368 10.57 16.90 4.36
CA MET A 368 9.30 17.34 4.95
C MET A 368 9.49 18.63 5.78
N ALA A 369 10.60 18.76 6.51
CA ALA A 369 10.92 19.97 7.27
C ALA A 369 11.06 21.22 6.37
N MET A 370 11.47 21.06 5.12
CA MET A 370 11.50 22.19 4.17
C MET A 370 10.09 22.74 3.91
N PHE A 371 9.06 21.89 3.96
CA PHE A 371 7.67 22.32 3.78
C PHE A 371 7.08 23.05 4.98
N THR A 372 7.71 23.03 6.15
CA THR A 372 7.27 23.82 7.31
C THR A 372 7.48 25.33 7.13
N GLN A 373 8.21 25.73 6.10
CA GLN A 373 8.51 27.14 5.79
C GLN A 373 7.78 27.60 4.51
N LEU A 374 6.76 26.86 4.08
CA LEU A 374 5.98 27.23 2.91
C LEU A 374 5.20 28.52 3.15
N THR A 375 5.23 29.39 2.13
CA THR A 375 4.45 30.59 2.00
C THR A 375 3.75 30.61 0.65
N ALA A 376 2.79 31.51 0.45
CA ALA A 376 2.14 31.69 -0.85
C ALA A 376 3.14 31.97 -2.00
N ASP A 377 4.31 32.56 -1.72
CA ASP A 377 5.30 33.01 -2.70
C ASP A 377 6.54 32.11 -2.77
N THR A 378 6.56 30.98 -2.06
CA THR A 378 7.71 30.07 -2.07
C THR A 378 8.06 29.64 -3.50
N SER A 379 9.34 29.74 -3.90
CA SER A 379 9.77 29.43 -5.26
C SER A 379 9.54 27.96 -5.62
N TYR A 380 9.10 27.70 -6.85
CA TYR A 380 8.93 26.32 -7.33
C TYR A 380 10.24 25.52 -7.31
N ALA A 381 11.40 26.16 -7.55
CA ALA A 381 12.69 25.49 -7.45
C ALA A 381 12.93 24.90 -6.06
N PHE A 382 12.56 25.63 -5.00
CA PHE A 382 12.64 25.12 -3.62
C PHE A 382 11.67 23.95 -3.40
N ILE A 383 10.42 24.08 -3.83
CA ILE A 383 9.37 23.06 -3.70
C ILE A 383 9.78 21.76 -4.42
N LEU A 384 10.20 21.87 -5.69
CA LEU A 384 10.63 20.71 -6.50
C LEU A 384 11.86 20.03 -5.89
N GLY A 385 12.82 20.84 -5.37
CA GLY A 385 13.99 20.33 -4.65
C GLY A 385 13.61 19.57 -3.37
N ALA A 386 12.70 20.12 -2.56
CA ALA A 386 12.21 19.50 -1.34
C ALA A 386 11.45 18.18 -1.62
N LEU A 387 10.59 18.18 -2.65
CA LEU A 387 9.89 16.97 -3.11
C LEU A 387 10.87 15.90 -3.60
N PHE A 388 11.90 16.29 -4.35
CA PHE A 388 12.92 15.36 -4.81
C PHE A 388 13.68 14.73 -3.65
N VAL A 389 14.14 15.54 -2.68
CA VAL A 389 14.80 15.04 -1.46
C VAL A 389 13.91 14.09 -0.70
N MET A 390 12.63 14.45 -0.50
CA MET A 390 11.66 13.57 0.16
C MET A 390 11.48 12.25 -0.60
N GLY A 391 11.42 12.31 -1.94
CA GLY A 391 11.37 11.13 -2.81
C GLY A 391 12.56 10.20 -2.64
N LEU A 392 13.78 10.74 -2.57
CA LEU A 392 14.99 9.94 -2.31
C LEU A 392 14.87 9.13 -1.01
N GLY A 393 14.35 9.75 0.05
CA GLY A 393 14.11 9.08 1.32
C GLY A 393 13.01 8.02 1.25
N MET A 394 11.94 8.29 0.49
CA MET A 394 10.78 7.38 0.34
C MET A 394 11.20 6.04 -0.29
N GLY A 395 12.00 6.07 -1.36
CA GLY A 395 12.51 4.86 -2.00
C GLY A 395 13.35 3.98 -1.06
N ALA A 396 13.99 4.58 -0.05
CA ALA A 396 14.80 3.89 0.95
C ALA A 396 14.01 3.45 2.21
N THR A 397 12.70 3.68 2.30
CA THR A 397 11.94 3.47 3.55
C THR A 397 10.93 2.35 3.44
N MET A 398 9.88 2.50 2.65
CA MET A 398 8.71 1.62 2.67
C MET A 398 9.05 0.17 2.33
N MET A 399 9.76 -0.07 1.23
CA MET A 399 10.10 -1.41 0.78
C MET A 399 11.11 -2.12 1.69
N PRO A 400 12.16 -1.47 2.21
CA PRO A 400 13.02 -2.08 3.21
C PRO A 400 12.34 -2.42 4.55
N ILE A 401 11.35 -1.63 5.02
CA ILE A 401 10.52 -2.01 6.19
C ILE A 401 9.77 -3.31 5.89
N MET A 402 9.11 -3.38 4.73
CA MET A 402 8.36 -4.56 4.29
C MET A 402 9.28 -5.79 4.16
N SER A 403 10.45 -5.63 3.56
CA SER A 403 11.43 -6.73 3.42
C SER A 403 11.94 -7.21 4.77
N SER A 404 12.11 -6.31 5.75
CA SER A 404 12.49 -6.65 7.12
C SER A 404 11.44 -7.51 7.82
N ALA A 405 10.16 -7.20 7.62
CA ALA A 405 9.06 -7.97 8.19
C ALA A 405 8.96 -9.37 7.55
N LEU A 406 8.90 -9.44 6.21
CA LEU A 406 8.68 -10.68 5.48
C LEU A 406 9.90 -11.59 5.43
N GLY A 407 11.11 -11.02 5.44
CA GLY A 407 12.36 -11.79 5.37
C GLY A 407 12.68 -12.64 6.61
N THR A 408 11.96 -12.44 7.72
CA THR A 408 12.09 -13.25 8.94
C THR A 408 11.05 -14.36 9.05
N LEU A 409 10.10 -14.41 8.11
CA LEU A 409 9.01 -15.37 8.12
C LEU A 409 9.40 -16.66 7.39
N GLU A 410 8.89 -17.77 7.89
CA GLU A 410 9.00 -19.05 7.20
C GLU A 410 8.09 -19.10 5.95
N PRO A 411 8.44 -19.90 4.93
CA PRO A 411 7.69 -19.94 3.67
C PRO A 411 6.18 -20.13 3.84
N HIS A 412 5.74 -20.90 4.85
CA HIS A 412 4.32 -21.15 5.12
C HIS A 412 3.62 -19.98 5.85
N THR A 413 4.34 -19.06 6.49
CA THR A 413 3.75 -17.90 7.17
C THR A 413 3.80 -16.60 6.36
N ILE A 414 4.50 -16.58 5.21
CA ILE A 414 4.68 -15.38 4.37
C ILE A 414 3.33 -14.81 3.92
N ALA A 415 2.37 -15.65 3.52
CA ALA A 415 1.05 -15.19 3.06
C ALA A 415 0.31 -14.44 4.18
N ARG A 416 0.32 -14.98 5.41
CA ARG A 416 -0.31 -14.35 6.57
C ARG A 416 0.40 -13.07 7.00
N GLY A 417 1.73 -13.06 6.95
CA GLY A 417 2.54 -11.87 7.22
C GLY A 417 2.30 -10.76 6.19
N SER A 418 2.22 -11.10 4.91
CA SER A 418 1.88 -10.15 3.83
C SER A 418 0.49 -9.54 4.03
N THR A 419 -0.49 -10.38 4.37
CA THR A 419 -1.85 -9.94 4.70
C THR A 419 -1.87 -8.98 5.89
N LEU A 420 -1.18 -9.34 6.99
CA LEU A 420 -1.06 -8.50 8.20
C LEU A 420 -0.47 -7.13 7.86
N MET A 421 0.64 -7.10 7.10
CA MET A 421 1.30 -5.84 6.71
C MET A 421 0.38 -4.96 5.86
N ASN A 422 -0.37 -5.54 4.93
CA ASN A 422 -1.33 -4.78 4.12
C ASN A 422 -2.49 -4.22 4.94
N ILE A 423 -3.03 -4.98 5.90
CA ILE A 423 -4.09 -4.49 6.80
C ILE A 423 -3.56 -3.32 7.64
N VAL A 424 -2.39 -3.47 8.25
CA VAL A 424 -1.79 -2.41 9.06
C VAL A 424 -1.56 -1.16 8.23
N GLN A 425 -1.03 -1.30 7.02
CA GLN A 425 -0.83 -0.18 6.10
C GLN A 425 -2.14 0.51 5.73
N GLN A 426 -3.19 -0.26 5.41
CA GLN A 426 -4.48 0.29 5.01
C GLN A 426 -5.17 1.05 6.14
N VAL A 427 -5.20 0.47 7.34
CA VAL A 427 -5.77 1.09 8.54
C VAL A 427 -4.99 2.36 8.90
N ALA A 428 -3.66 2.25 8.96
CA ALA A 428 -2.78 3.36 9.29
C ALA A 428 -2.90 4.53 8.28
N ALA A 429 -2.96 4.23 6.98
CA ALA A 429 -3.15 5.24 5.94
C ALA A 429 -4.48 5.98 6.11
N SER A 430 -5.58 5.26 6.36
CA SER A 430 -6.90 5.87 6.57
C SER A 430 -6.93 6.76 7.82
N VAL A 431 -6.36 6.29 8.93
CA VAL A 431 -6.22 7.09 10.15
C VAL A 431 -5.39 8.34 9.90
N GLY A 432 -4.26 8.19 9.18
CA GLY A 432 -3.39 9.31 8.82
C GLY A 432 -4.14 10.36 8.01
N THR A 433 -4.78 9.95 6.92
CA THR A 433 -5.56 10.86 6.07
C THR A 433 -6.64 11.61 6.85
N ALA A 434 -7.38 10.92 7.71
CA ALA A 434 -8.42 11.56 8.54
C ALA A 434 -7.84 12.56 9.55
N VAL A 435 -6.75 12.21 10.24
CA VAL A 435 -6.10 13.09 11.22
C VAL A 435 -5.61 14.37 10.53
N PHE A 436 -4.89 14.24 9.41
CA PHE A 436 -4.35 15.40 8.70
C PHE A 436 -5.43 16.26 8.05
N ALA A 437 -6.52 15.65 7.55
CA ALA A 437 -7.66 16.39 7.04
C ALA A 437 -8.33 17.23 8.15
N VAL A 438 -8.52 16.68 9.36
CA VAL A 438 -9.08 17.42 10.50
C VAL A 438 -8.14 18.55 10.94
N LEU A 439 -6.84 18.28 11.03
CA LEU A 439 -5.86 19.31 11.40
C LEU A 439 -5.88 20.46 10.40
N LEU A 440 -5.90 20.18 9.11
CA LEU A 440 -5.98 21.18 8.06
C LEU A 440 -7.30 21.96 8.12
N THR A 441 -8.44 21.26 8.25
CA THR A 441 -9.76 21.90 8.34
C THR A 441 -9.83 22.84 9.53
N ASN A 442 -9.32 22.44 10.70
CA ASN A 442 -9.28 23.33 11.87
C ASN A 442 -8.41 24.56 11.59
N GLY A 443 -7.21 24.40 11.02
CA GLY A 443 -6.34 25.52 10.66
C GLY A 443 -7.01 26.49 9.67
N ILE A 444 -7.77 25.97 8.71
CA ILE A 444 -8.52 26.82 7.75
C ILE A 444 -9.67 27.57 8.44
N LEU A 445 -10.39 26.92 9.35
CA LEU A 445 -11.49 27.56 10.10
C LEU A 445 -11.00 28.66 11.07
N ASP A 446 -9.75 28.60 11.50
CA ASP A 446 -9.13 29.59 12.38
C ASP A 446 -8.58 30.83 11.63
N ILE A 447 -8.67 30.85 10.27
CA ILE A 447 -8.21 32.00 9.47
C ILE A 447 -9.14 33.20 9.71
N ALA A 448 -8.59 34.27 10.25
CA ALA A 448 -9.36 35.47 10.56
C ALA A 448 -9.66 36.34 9.32
N ALA A 449 -8.89 36.23 8.24
CA ALA A 449 -9.05 37.00 7.02
C ALA A 449 -10.25 36.48 6.21
N ASP A 450 -11.09 37.41 5.73
CA ASP A 450 -12.23 37.08 4.87
C ASP A 450 -11.78 36.97 3.41
N PRO A 451 -12.07 35.86 2.71
CA PRO A 451 -11.63 35.65 1.33
C PRO A 451 -12.15 36.68 0.33
N THR A 452 -13.24 37.38 0.66
CA THR A 452 -13.84 38.41 -0.22
C THR A 452 -13.29 39.80 0.02
N THR A 453 -12.93 40.14 1.27
CA THR A 453 -12.47 41.48 1.66
C THR A 453 -10.95 41.57 1.79
N ASP A 454 -10.28 40.47 2.17
CA ASP A 454 -8.83 40.37 2.27
C ASP A 454 -8.34 39.04 1.65
N PRO A 455 -8.39 38.89 0.33
CA PRO A 455 -7.95 37.66 -0.34
C PRO A 455 -6.46 37.36 -0.15
N VAL A 456 -5.61 38.36 -0.03
CA VAL A 456 -4.16 38.19 0.18
C VAL A 456 -3.89 37.64 1.58
N GLY A 457 -4.53 38.18 2.59
CA GLY A 457 -4.43 37.73 3.97
C GLY A 457 -5.01 36.31 4.12
N TYR A 458 -6.10 36.00 3.42
CA TYR A 458 -6.68 34.66 3.41
C TYR A 458 -5.74 33.61 2.82
N VAL A 459 -5.13 33.88 1.65
CA VAL A 459 -4.16 32.96 1.01
C VAL A 459 -2.90 32.78 1.87
N ALA A 460 -2.43 33.87 2.54
CA ALA A 460 -1.34 33.79 3.50
C ALA A 460 -1.70 32.88 4.70
N GLY A 461 -2.91 33.03 5.25
CA GLY A 461 -3.42 32.18 6.33
C GLY A 461 -3.58 30.72 5.93
N LEU A 462 -4.00 30.46 4.67
CA LEU A 462 -4.00 29.10 4.12
C LEU A 462 -2.59 28.51 4.10
N ALA A 463 -1.61 29.25 3.57
CA ALA A 463 -0.22 28.78 3.49
C ALA A 463 0.34 28.46 4.89
N ASP A 464 0.07 29.31 5.90
CA ASP A 464 0.48 29.10 7.30
C ASP A 464 -0.19 27.87 7.92
N SER A 465 -1.48 27.65 7.63
CA SER A 465 -2.20 26.44 8.07
C SER A 465 -1.56 25.18 7.48
N PHE A 466 -1.21 25.17 6.19
CA PHE A 466 -0.49 24.06 5.56
C PHE A 466 0.90 23.86 6.18
N ALA A 467 1.67 24.92 6.40
CA ALA A 467 3.01 24.87 7.00
C ALA A 467 2.95 24.27 8.42
N THR A 468 1.95 24.64 9.22
CA THR A 468 1.71 24.10 10.56
C THR A 468 1.40 22.59 10.51
N VAL A 469 0.54 22.17 9.58
CA VAL A 469 0.22 20.74 9.43
C VAL A 469 1.42 19.95 8.89
N PHE A 470 2.25 20.52 8.00
CA PHE A 470 3.52 19.94 7.58
C PHE A 470 4.52 19.83 8.73
N LEU A 471 4.51 20.72 9.71
CA LEU A 471 5.31 20.59 10.93
C LEU A 471 4.90 19.35 11.72
N VAL A 472 3.59 19.14 11.92
CA VAL A 472 3.07 17.92 12.57
C VAL A 472 3.50 16.67 11.79
N ALA A 473 3.39 16.70 10.45
CA ALA A 473 3.85 15.61 9.59
C ALA A 473 5.34 15.32 9.77
N THR A 474 6.17 16.36 9.82
CA THR A 474 7.61 16.27 10.02
C THR A 474 7.94 15.58 11.35
N VAL A 475 7.28 15.98 12.43
CA VAL A 475 7.45 15.37 13.75
C VAL A 475 7.02 13.91 13.74
N MET A 476 5.87 13.60 13.15
CA MET A 476 5.36 12.23 13.06
C MET A 476 6.26 11.32 12.22
N VAL A 477 6.79 11.79 11.09
CA VAL A 477 7.79 11.05 10.30
C VAL A 477 9.07 10.87 11.12
N GLY A 478 9.54 11.89 11.83
CA GLY A 478 10.71 11.82 12.70
C GLY A 478 10.56 10.78 13.80
N LEU A 479 9.37 10.63 14.39
CA LEU A 479 9.09 9.60 15.40
C LEU A 479 9.28 8.17 14.89
N VAL A 480 9.17 7.95 13.57
CA VAL A 480 9.45 6.62 12.96
C VAL A 480 10.92 6.22 13.12
N LEU A 481 11.84 7.17 13.34
CA LEU A 481 13.25 6.85 13.63
C LEU A 481 13.40 5.96 14.87
N VAL A 482 12.49 6.06 15.85
CA VAL A 482 12.54 5.26 17.06
C VAL A 482 12.40 3.76 16.78
N PRO A 483 11.31 3.27 16.18
CA PRO A 483 11.22 1.86 15.81
C PRO A 483 12.20 1.48 14.70
N ALA A 484 12.53 2.37 13.77
CA ALA A 484 13.52 2.10 12.73
C ALA A 484 14.92 1.81 13.30
N TYR A 485 15.29 2.45 14.41
CA TYR A 485 16.54 2.16 15.13
C TYR A 485 16.62 0.72 15.65
N LEU A 486 15.48 0.11 15.95
CA LEU A 486 15.37 -1.25 16.47
C LEU A 486 15.31 -2.32 15.37
N LEU A 487 15.19 -1.94 14.09
CA LEU A 487 15.21 -2.87 12.96
C LEU A 487 16.58 -3.54 12.81
N PRO A 488 16.65 -4.78 12.27
CA PRO A 488 17.88 -5.51 12.06
C PRO A 488 18.87 -4.72 11.20
N ARG A 489 20.09 -4.55 11.73
CA ARG A 489 21.20 -3.83 11.08
C ARG A 489 22.23 -4.75 10.45
N ARG A 490 21.99 -6.05 10.52
CA ARG A 490 22.86 -7.08 9.92
C ARG A 490 22.04 -7.87 8.91
N ARG A 491 22.73 -8.43 7.93
CA ARG A 491 22.16 -9.37 6.98
C ARG A 491 21.46 -10.52 7.75
N PRO A 492 20.24 -10.93 7.37
CA PRO A 492 19.65 -12.16 7.89
C PRO A 492 20.61 -13.32 7.64
N ALA A 493 20.92 -14.12 8.67
CA ALA A 493 21.74 -15.32 8.50
C ALA A 493 21.02 -16.23 7.50
N ALA A 494 21.78 -16.79 6.54
CA ALA A 494 21.24 -17.86 5.70
C ALA A 494 20.75 -19.00 6.62
N PRO A 495 19.61 -19.64 6.30
CA PRO A 495 19.17 -20.80 7.05
C PRO A 495 20.33 -21.79 7.15
N VAL A 496 20.67 -22.19 8.37
CA VAL A 496 21.67 -23.24 8.60
C VAL A 496 21.11 -24.51 7.99
N ASP A 497 21.79 -25.07 6.98
CA ASP A 497 21.39 -26.33 6.40
C ASP A 497 21.45 -27.43 7.49
N PRO A 498 20.32 -28.05 7.89
CA PRO A 498 20.31 -29.06 8.94
C PRO A 498 21.22 -30.26 8.62
N THR A 499 21.55 -30.46 7.34
CA THR A 499 22.42 -31.55 6.89
C THR A 499 23.90 -31.28 7.15
N ALA A 500 24.29 -30.02 7.38
CA ALA A 500 25.67 -29.67 7.70
C ALA A 500 26.07 -30.00 9.17
N MET A 501 25.09 -30.32 10.05
CA MET A 501 25.36 -30.66 11.45
C MET A 501 25.45 -32.16 11.73
N VAL A 502 25.33 -33.05 10.72
CA VAL A 502 25.39 -34.52 10.89
C VAL A 502 26.78 -35.06 10.55
N GLY A 503 27.76 -34.23 10.33
CA GLY A 503 29.10 -34.62 9.90
C GLY A 503 30.23 -34.32 10.94
N HIS A 504 29.99 -34.58 12.23
CA HIS A 504 31.09 -34.66 13.24
C HIS A 504 30.82 -35.75 14.24
#